data_8eb977ca1c467455a93ff16a7e83479e
#
_entry.id   8eb977ca1c467455a93ff16a7e83479e
#
_cell.length_a   1.000
_cell.length_b   1.000
_cell.length_c   1.000
_cell.angle_alpha   90.00
_cell.angle_beta   90.00
_cell.angle_gamma   90.00
#
_symmetry.space_group_name_H-M   'P 1'
#
loop_
_entity.id
_entity.type
_entity.pdbx_description
1 polymer ?
#
loop_
_entity_poly.entity_id
_entity_poly.type
_entity_poly.pdbx_seq_one_letter_code
_entity_poly.pdbx_strand_id
1 'polypeptide(L)'
;MTNAMTETAPRQMTNPDEMRDLFALDDQDLQRINQYGQIVVPRIGEFVDHFYEWLIELPEFEIYFPDEKILQHVKDLQVVYWTEFFAAVVDQNYIDRRTTVGETHARIGLPLSIYFSAMNTALNLYVGKMYDNSLDPVDYAACSLSIAKLVQLDTAVVVDTYSRMVSEAVAAQSRALMEMSTPVTQIWEGILLLPLVGLI
;
A
#
# COMPACT_ATOMS: atom_id res chain seq x y z
N MET A 1 -4.00 -15.72 39.17
CA MET A 1 -2.95 -15.80 38.13
C MET A 1 -3.36 -14.94 36.99
N THR A 2 -2.97 -13.69 36.99
CA THR A 2 -3.33 -12.68 35.99
C THR A 2 -2.35 -12.83 34.84
N ASN A 3 -2.85 -13.34 33.71
CA ASN A 3 -2.07 -13.48 32.48
C ASN A 3 -1.91 -12.08 31.89
N ALA A 4 -0.75 -11.46 32.14
CA ALA A 4 -0.36 -10.23 31.46
C ALA A 4 -0.12 -10.60 29.99
N MET A 5 -1.12 -10.35 29.14
CA MET A 5 -0.90 -10.28 27.70
C MET A 5 0.07 -9.12 27.49
N THR A 6 1.34 -9.45 27.28
CA THR A 6 2.31 -8.49 26.76
C THR A 6 1.78 -8.01 25.41
N GLU A 7 1.28 -6.80 25.40
CA GLU A 7 0.88 -6.07 24.19
C GLU A 7 2.17 -5.80 23.39
N THR A 8 2.57 -6.79 22.59
CA THR A 8 3.66 -6.58 21.63
C THR A 8 3.14 -5.61 20.58
N ALA A 9 3.74 -4.44 20.52
CA ALA A 9 3.47 -3.48 19.45
C ALA A 9 3.55 -4.21 18.09
N PRO A 10 2.62 -3.93 17.15
CA PRO A 10 2.64 -4.58 15.85
C PRO A 10 3.99 -4.33 15.18
N ARG A 11 4.56 -5.41 14.59
CA ARG A 11 5.83 -5.38 13.88
C ARG A 11 5.71 -4.38 12.72
N GLN A 12 6.60 -3.40 12.67
CA GLN A 12 6.64 -2.48 11.53
C GLN A 12 7.37 -3.15 10.36
N MET A 13 6.75 -3.13 9.20
CA MET A 13 7.28 -3.66 7.94
C MET A 13 8.23 -2.66 7.28
N THR A 14 9.39 -2.42 7.90
CA THR A 14 10.33 -1.36 7.49
C THR A 14 11.72 -1.85 7.10
N ASN A 15 12.11 -3.07 7.49
CA ASN A 15 13.41 -3.63 7.18
C ASN A 15 13.35 -4.49 5.92
N PRO A 16 14.10 -4.16 4.85
CA PRO A 16 14.05 -4.88 3.58
C PRO A 16 14.41 -6.37 3.69
N ASP A 17 15.45 -6.72 4.46
CA ASP A 17 15.89 -8.11 4.60
C ASP A 17 14.84 -8.95 5.33
N GLU A 18 14.27 -8.43 6.43
CA GLU A 18 13.18 -9.10 7.14
C GLU A 18 11.94 -9.29 6.27
N MET A 19 11.65 -8.32 5.40
CA MET A 19 10.52 -8.42 4.48
C MET A 19 10.77 -9.45 3.39
N ARG A 20 11.96 -9.46 2.80
CA ARG A 20 12.36 -10.49 1.83
C ARG A 20 12.24 -11.89 2.42
N ASP A 21 12.71 -12.08 3.66
CA ASP A 21 12.59 -13.36 4.38
C ASP A 21 11.13 -13.75 4.62
N LEU A 22 10.30 -12.80 5.05
CA LEU A 22 8.89 -13.04 5.35
C LEU A 22 8.09 -13.50 4.11
N PHE A 23 8.40 -12.94 2.94
CA PHE A 23 7.77 -13.30 1.66
C PHE A 23 8.53 -14.38 0.90
N ALA A 24 9.56 -14.98 1.50
CA ALA A 24 10.43 -15.98 0.86
C ALA A 24 10.94 -15.51 -0.52
N LEU A 25 11.31 -14.24 -0.60
CA LEU A 25 11.79 -13.57 -1.82
C LEU A 25 13.33 -13.64 -1.85
N ASP A 26 13.86 -14.63 -2.52
CA ASP A 26 15.31 -14.85 -2.62
C ASP A 26 15.95 -14.11 -3.80
N ASP A 27 17.29 -14.17 -3.90
CA ASP A 27 18.03 -13.52 -4.97
C ASP A 27 17.68 -14.08 -6.35
N GLN A 28 17.29 -15.35 -6.43
CA GLN A 28 16.87 -15.97 -7.67
C GLN A 28 15.51 -15.44 -8.14
N ASP A 29 14.61 -15.17 -7.21
CA ASP A 29 13.34 -14.50 -7.52
C ASP A 29 13.59 -13.11 -8.08
N LEU A 30 14.43 -12.30 -7.41
CA LEU A 30 14.79 -10.96 -7.87
C LEU A 30 15.45 -10.96 -9.23
N GLN A 31 16.33 -11.93 -9.48
CA GLN A 31 16.97 -12.09 -10.79
C GLN A 31 15.95 -12.39 -11.89
N ARG A 32 14.98 -13.29 -11.65
CA ARG A 32 13.91 -13.62 -12.61
C ARG A 32 13.05 -12.38 -12.92
N ILE A 33 12.65 -11.63 -11.88
CA ILE A 33 11.87 -10.41 -12.05
C ILE A 33 12.65 -9.40 -12.90
N ASN A 34 13.93 -9.18 -12.59
CA ASN A 34 14.78 -8.26 -13.35
C ASN A 34 14.97 -8.69 -14.80
N GLN A 35 15.23 -9.97 -15.07
CA GLN A 35 15.36 -10.49 -16.43
C GLN A 35 14.08 -10.29 -17.24
N TYR A 36 12.91 -10.56 -16.65
CA TYR A 36 11.64 -10.29 -17.29
C TYR A 36 11.41 -8.78 -17.46
N GLY A 37 11.88 -7.98 -16.54
CA GLY A 37 11.86 -6.52 -16.59
C GLY A 37 12.53 -5.95 -17.84
N GLN A 38 13.59 -6.57 -18.35
CA GLN A 38 14.25 -6.14 -19.60
C GLN A 38 13.29 -6.20 -20.81
N ILE A 39 12.28 -7.06 -20.75
CA ILE A 39 11.26 -7.20 -21.80
C ILE A 39 10.10 -6.22 -21.57
N VAL A 40 9.69 -6.05 -20.32
CA VAL A 40 8.48 -5.30 -19.95
C VAL A 40 8.73 -3.79 -19.90
N VAL A 41 9.85 -3.36 -19.30
CA VAL A 41 10.12 -1.94 -19.04
C VAL A 41 10.10 -1.08 -20.30
N PRO A 42 10.64 -1.50 -21.46
CA PRO A 42 10.54 -0.72 -22.68
C PRO A 42 9.11 -0.44 -23.16
N ARG A 43 8.14 -1.21 -22.65
CA ARG A 43 6.73 -1.11 -23.02
C ARG A 43 5.84 -0.78 -21.82
N ILE A 44 6.41 -0.32 -20.72
CA ILE A 44 5.69 -0.15 -19.46
C ILE A 44 4.51 0.83 -19.58
N GLY A 45 4.62 1.84 -20.44
CA GLY A 45 3.53 2.77 -20.73
C GLY A 45 2.29 2.08 -21.30
N GLU A 46 2.46 1.10 -22.18
CA GLU A 46 1.35 0.32 -22.74
C GLU A 46 0.61 -0.47 -21.65
N PHE A 47 1.34 -1.04 -20.68
CA PHE A 47 0.75 -1.74 -19.55
C PHE A 47 -0.03 -0.79 -18.64
N VAL A 48 0.53 0.39 -18.39
CA VAL A 48 -0.14 1.44 -17.60
C VAL A 48 -1.42 1.86 -18.32
N ASP A 49 -1.40 2.08 -19.64
CA ASP A 49 -2.59 2.43 -20.40
C ASP A 49 -3.68 1.36 -20.30
N HIS A 50 -3.35 0.08 -20.51
CA HIS A 50 -4.30 -1.02 -20.36
C HIS A 50 -4.87 -1.15 -18.94
N PHE A 51 -4.03 -0.86 -17.92
CA PHE A 51 -4.50 -0.83 -16.54
C PHE A 51 -5.54 0.27 -16.33
N TYR A 52 -5.33 1.46 -16.93
CA TYR A 52 -6.29 2.56 -16.83
C TYR A 52 -7.54 2.36 -17.67
N GLU A 53 -7.50 1.62 -18.77
CA GLU A 53 -8.71 1.18 -19.50
C GLU A 53 -9.65 0.38 -18.59
N TRP A 54 -9.10 -0.49 -17.73
CA TRP A 54 -9.88 -1.21 -16.73
C TRP A 54 -10.32 -0.29 -15.58
N LEU A 55 -9.46 0.59 -15.10
CA LEU A 55 -9.73 1.44 -13.94
C LEU A 55 -10.86 2.44 -14.22
N ILE A 56 -10.97 2.92 -15.47
CA ILE A 56 -11.98 3.90 -15.89
C ILE A 56 -13.41 3.32 -15.84
N GLU A 57 -13.56 2.01 -15.88
CA GLU A 57 -14.85 1.33 -15.75
C GLU A 57 -15.37 1.26 -14.30
N LEU A 58 -14.54 1.61 -13.32
CA LEU A 58 -14.95 1.61 -11.92
C LEU A 58 -15.79 2.85 -11.61
N PRO A 59 -16.91 2.69 -10.86
CA PRO A 59 -17.80 3.80 -10.52
C PRO A 59 -17.11 4.94 -9.76
N GLU A 60 -16.06 4.61 -9.01
CA GLU A 60 -15.32 5.56 -8.19
C GLU A 60 -14.23 6.32 -8.96
N PHE A 61 -14.00 6.00 -10.23
CA PHE A 61 -12.90 6.58 -11.01
C PHE A 61 -12.89 8.11 -10.98
N GLU A 62 -14.04 8.75 -11.26
CA GLU A 62 -14.15 10.22 -11.31
C GLU A 62 -13.88 10.90 -9.96
N ILE A 63 -14.05 10.18 -8.84
CA ILE A 63 -13.75 10.71 -7.51
C ILE A 63 -12.25 10.95 -7.34
N TYR A 64 -11.42 10.04 -7.87
CA TYR A 64 -9.97 10.10 -7.71
C TYR A 64 -9.27 10.81 -8.87
N PHE A 65 -9.91 10.87 -10.03
CA PHE A 65 -9.36 11.45 -11.26
C PHE A 65 -10.32 12.51 -11.83
N PRO A 66 -10.50 13.65 -11.14
CA PRO A 66 -11.46 14.69 -11.53
C PRO A 66 -11.05 15.45 -12.81
N ASP A 67 -9.79 15.35 -13.21
CA ASP A 67 -9.30 15.98 -14.43
C ASP A 67 -8.15 15.19 -15.09
N GLU A 68 -7.92 15.46 -16.37
CA GLU A 68 -6.94 14.76 -17.21
C GLU A 68 -5.48 15.00 -16.75
N LYS A 69 -5.18 16.14 -16.12
CA LYS A 69 -3.83 16.46 -15.66
C LYS A 69 -3.44 15.60 -14.47
N ILE A 70 -4.39 15.39 -13.54
CA ILE A 70 -4.20 14.48 -12.40
C ILE A 70 -4.03 13.06 -12.91
N LEU A 71 -4.87 12.62 -13.84
CA LEU A 71 -4.78 11.31 -14.45
C LEU A 71 -3.40 11.08 -15.11
N GLN A 72 -2.95 12.02 -15.94
CA GLN A 72 -1.65 11.89 -16.60
C GLN A 72 -0.50 11.86 -15.60
N HIS A 73 -0.53 12.74 -14.59
CA HIS A 73 0.49 12.76 -13.55
C HIS A 73 0.57 11.42 -12.80
N VAL A 74 -0.56 10.81 -12.46
CA VAL A 74 -0.58 9.52 -11.77
C VAL A 74 -0.12 8.39 -12.68
N LYS A 75 -0.45 8.41 -13.98
CA LYS A 75 0.10 7.47 -14.97
C LYS A 75 1.63 7.56 -15.03
N ASP A 76 2.20 8.76 -15.05
CA ASP A 76 3.64 8.97 -15.06
C ASP A 76 4.29 8.39 -13.78
N LEU A 77 3.68 8.59 -12.62
CA LEU A 77 4.14 7.98 -11.37
C LEU A 77 4.06 6.45 -11.40
N GLN A 78 3.04 5.88 -12.02
CA GLN A 78 2.93 4.42 -12.18
C GLN A 78 3.98 3.84 -13.12
N VAL A 79 4.35 4.56 -14.18
CA VAL A 79 5.50 4.17 -15.03
C VAL A 79 6.78 4.05 -14.20
N VAL A 80 7.04 5.03 -13.34
CA VAL A 80 8.20 5.00 -12.42
C VAL A 80 8.07 3.83 -11.44
N TYR A 81 6.92 3.66 -10.80
CA TYR A 81 6.65 2.59 -9.83
C TYR A 81 6.94 1.20 -10.41
N TRP A 82 6.41 0.89 -11.61
CA TRP A 82 6.60 -0.41 -12.22
C TRP A 82 8.00 -0.61 -12.81
N THR A 83 8.64 0.47 -13.26
CA THR A 83 10.06 0.42 -13.68
C THR A 83 10.95 0.00 -12.49
N GLU A 84 10.73 0.56 -11.32
CA GLU A 84 11.45 0.20 -10.09
C GLU A 84 11.09 -1.20 -9.60
N PHE A 85 9.83 -1.60 -9.72
CA PHE A 85 9.40 -2.97 -9.41
C PHE A 85 10.21 -3.99 -10.22
N PHE A 86 10.34 -3.78 -11.53
CA PHE A 86 11.07 -4.68 -12.41
C PHE A 86 12.60 -4.51 -12.35
N ALA A 87 13.11 -3.44 -11.75
CA ALA A 87 14.52 -3.36 -11.37
C ALA A 87 14.87 -4.39 -10.29
N ALA A 88 13.89 -4.79 -9.49
CA ALA A 88 13.97 -5.81 -8.46
C ALA A 88 15.08 -5.57 -7.41
N VAL A 89 15.30 -4.30 -7.04
CA VAL A 89 16.24 -3.89 -5.99
C VAL A 89 15.43 -3.53 -4.75
N VAL A 90 15.27 -4.50 -3.85
CA VAL A 90 14.48 -4.35 -2.62
C VAL A 90 15.41 -3.87 -1.49
N ASP A 91 15.70 -2.58 -1.49
CA ASP A 91 16.46 -1.87 -0.47
C ASP A 91 15.55 -0.94 0.38
N GLN A 92 16.15 -0.17 1.29
CA GLN A 92 15.41 0.76 2.14
C GLN A 92 14.65 1.81 1.30
N ASN A 93 15.26 2.32 0.25
CA ASN A 93 14.64 3.31 -0.63
C ASN A 93 13.41 2.73 -1.36
N TYR A 94 13.47 1.44 -1.72
CA TYR A 94 12.32 0.72 -2.27
C TYR A 94 11.16 0.69 -1.27
N ILE A 95 11.43 0.28 -0.03
CA ILE A 95 10.41 0.22 1.04
C ILE A 95 9.83 1.61 1.34
N ASP A 96 10.68 2.64 1.43
CA ASP A 96 10.24 4.01 1.70
C ASP A 96 9.29 4.55 0.62
N ARG A 97 9.54 4.21 -0.64
CA ARG A 97 8.64 4.58 -1.74
C ARG A 97 7.30 3.85 -1.67
N ARG A 98 7.26 2.56 -1.31
CA ARG A 98 6.00 1.82 -1.11
C ARG A 98 5.23 2.36 0.11
N THR A 99 5.95 2.77 1.15
CA THR A 99 5.37 3.49 2.28
C THR A 99 4.68 4.77 1.82
N THR A 100 5.35 5.59 0.98
CA THR A 100 4.76 6.82 0.40
C THR A 100 3.49 6.53 -0.40
N VAL A 101 3.45 5.42 -1.14
CA VAL A 101 2.23 4.97 -1.84
C VAL A 101 1.12 4.68 -0.84
N GLY A 102 1.40 3.95 0.24
CA GLY A 102 0.43 3.65 1.30
C GLY A 102 -0.11 4.91 1.97
N GLU A 103 0.75 5.87 2.29
CA GLU A 103 0.36 7.17 2.85
C GLU A 103 -0.55 7.95 1.91
N THR A 104 -0.24 7.94 0.61
CA THR A 104 -1.04 8.65 -0.39
C THR A 104 -2.43 8.04 -0.51
N HIS A 105 -2.54 6.71 -0.59
CA HIS A 105 -3.82 6.02 -0.67
C HIS A 105 -4.66 6.19 0.61
N ALA A 106 -4.03 6.19 1.79
CA ALA A 106 -4.72 6.49 3.04
C ALA A 106 -5.26 7.92 3.08
N ARG A 107 -4.47 8.90 2.62
CA ARG A 107 -4.84 10.32 2.60
C ARG A 107 -6.03 10.61 1.69
N ILE A 108 -6.10 9.95 0.54
CA ILE A 108 -7.23 10.10 -0.39
C ILE A 108 -8.43 9.21 -0.03
N GLY A 109 -8.31 8.38 1.01
CA GLY A 109 -9.37 7.49 1.46
C GLY A 109 -9.71 6.38 0.46
N LEU A 110 -8.73 5.89 -0.33
CA LEU A 110 -8.96 4.82 -1.30
C LEU A 110 -9.37 3.53 -0.56
N PRO A 111 -10.52 2.91 -0.88
CA PRO A 111 -10.88 1.62 -0.29
C PRO A 111 -9.83 0.55 -0.57
N LEU A 112 -9.43 -0.21 0.46
CA LEU A 112 -8.45 -1.28 0.30
C LEU A 112 -8.90 -2.36 -0.70
N SER A 113 -10.22 -2.58 -0.83
CA SER A 113 -10.77 -3.49 -1.85
C SER A 113 -10.42 -3.06 -3.28
N ILE A 114 -10.48 -1.75 -3.56
CA ILE A 114 -10.08 -1.20 -4.87
C ILE A 114 -8.57 -1.35 -5.05
N TYR A 115 -7.77 -1.05 -4.01
CA TYR A 115 -6.32 -1.24 -4.07
C TYR A 115 -5.93 -2.70 -4.36
N PHE A 116 -6.50 -3.67 -3.65
CA PHE A 116 -6.26 -5.10 -3.89
C PHE A 116 -6.70 -5.53 -5.30
N SER A 117 -7.85 -5.06 -5.77
CA SER A 117 -8.33 -5.33 -7.12
C SER A 117 -7.37 -4.79 -8.18
N ALA A 118 -6.86 -3.57 -7.97
CA ALA A 118 -5.89 -2.94 -8.85
C ALA A 118 -4.56 -3.73 -8.91
N MET A 119 -4.03 -4.16 -7.76
CA MET A 119 -2.81 -4.98 -7.71
C MET A 119 -3.00 -6.34 -8.38
N ASN A 120 -4.18 -6.97 -8.20
CA ASN A 120 -4.53 -8.21 -8.90
C ASN A 120 -4.63 -8.02 -10.42
N THR A 121 -5.25 -6.92 -10.88
CA THR A 121 -5.34 -6.60 -12.31
C THR A 121 -3.96 -6.37 -12.92
N ALA A 122 -3.10 -5.62 -12.25
CA ALA A 122 -1.72 -5.42 -12.68
C ALA A 122 -0.94 -6.75 -12.76
N LEU A 123 -1.04 -7.59 -11.73
CA LEU A 123 -0.42 -8.92 -11.74
C LEU A 123 -0.89 -9.75 -12.95
N ASN A 124 -2.19 -9.79 -13.23
CA ASN A 124 -2.74 -10.54 -14.35
C ASN A 124 -2.26 -9.98 -15.70
N LEU A 125 -2.14 -8.67 -15.85
CA LEU A 125 -1.60 -8.05 -17.06
C LEU A 125 -0.15 -8.48 -17.31
N TYR A 126 0.71 -8.41 -16.28
CA TYR A 126 2.13 -8.76 -16.43
C TYR A 126 2.32 -10.27 -16.64
N VAL A 127 1.63 -11.11 -15.89
CA VAL A 127 1.70 -12.57 -16.02
C VAL A 127 1.12 -13.04 -17.36
N GLY A 128 -0.01 -12.45 -17.80
CA GLY A 128 -0.61 -12.77 -19.11
C GLY A 128 0.34 -12.48 -20.26
N LYS A 129 1.06 -11.36 -20.22
CA LYS A 129 2.01 -11.00 -21.27
C LYS A 129 3.28 -11.87 -21.29
N MET A 130 3.67 -12.49 -20.18
CA MET A 130 4.73 -13.50 -20.18
C MET A 130 4.37 -14.71 -21.04
N TYR A 131 3.12 -15.13 -21.00
CA TYR A 131 2.65 -16.26 -21.83
C TYR A 131 2.80 -15.98 -23.32
N ASP A 132 2.51 -14.75 -23.76
CA ASP A 132 2.65 -14.33 -25.17
C ASP A 132 4.12 -14.32 -25.65
N ASN A 133 5.10 -14.25 -24.76
CA ASN A 133 6.52 -14.19 -25.08
C ASN A 133 7.21 -15.56 -25.15
N SER A 134 6.46 -16.66 -25.23
CA SER A 134 6.97 -18.03 -25.47
C SER A 134 8.03 -18.51 -24.46
N LEU A 135 7.90 -18.15 -23.18
CA LEU A 135 8.73 -18.73 -22.15
C LEU A 135 8.45 -20.24 -21.99
N ASP A 136 9.48 -21.00 -21.66
CA ASP A 136 9.28 -22.38 -21.25
C ASP A 136 8.27 -22.43 -20.08
N PRO A 137 7.34 -23.42 -20.03
CA PRO A 137 6.33 -23.49 -18.96
C PRO A 137 6.91 -23.50 -17.54
N VAL A 138 8.08 -24.03 -17.34
CA VAL A 138 8.75 -24.04 -16.02
C VAL A 138 9.26 -22.64 -15.67
N ASP A 139 9.89 -21.95 -16.61
CA ASP A 139 10.38 -20.60 -16.45
C ASP A 139 9.20 -19.61 -16.27
N TYR A 140 8.13 -19.81 -17.02
CA TYR A 140 6.88 -19.04 -16.86
C TYR A 140 6.32 -19.17 -15.44
N ALA A 141 6.18 -20.40 -14.94
CA ALA A 141 5.64 -20.65 -13.60
C ALA A 141 6.55 -20.06 -12.52
N ALA A 142 7.85 -20.24 -12.63
CA ALA A 142 8.82 -19.70 -11.67
C ALA A 142 8.82 -18.17 -11.65
N CYS A 143 8.83 -17.53 -12.81
CA CYS A 143 8.80 -16.08 -12.92
C CYS A 143 7.49 -15.49 -12.40
N SER A 144 6.35 -16.13 -12.72
CA SER A 144 5.03 -15.73 -12.21
C SER A 144 4.97 -15.75 -10.69
N LEU A 145 5.52 -16.82 -10.06
CA LEU A 145 5.60 -16.91 -8.60
C LEU A 145 6.52 -15.83 -8.01
N SER A 146 7.67 -15.57 -8.64
CA SER A 146 8.59 -14.52 -8.19
C SER A 146 7.93 -13.14 -8.22
N ILE A 147 7.23 -12.80 -9.31
CA ILE A 147 6.46 -11.55 -9.42
C ILE A 147 5.35 -11.49 -8.37
N ALA A 148 4.62 -12.58 -8.16
CA ALA A 148 3.56 -12.62 -7.16
C ALA A 148 4.10 -12.36 -5.74
N LYS A 149 5.25 -12.93 -5.36
CA LYS A 149 5.90 -12.67 -4.08
C LYS A 149 6.22 -11.18 -3.89
N LEU A 150 6.81 -10.52 -4.88
CA LEU A 150 7.16 -9.11 -4.79
C LEU A 150 5.89 -8.22 -4.78
N VAL A 151 4.86 -8.55 -5.55
CA VAL A 151 3.55 -7.87 -5.50
C VAL A 151 2.93 -8.00 -4.10
N GLN A 152 3.01 -9.16 -3.47
CA GLN A 152 2.48 -9.35 -2.11
C GLN A 152 3.30 -8.57 -1.08
N LEU A 153 4.62 -8.50 -1.21
CA LEU A 153 5.48 -7.66 -0.37
C LEU A 153 5.08 -6.19 -0.50
N ASP A 154 4.98 -5.66 -1.72
CA ASP A 154 4.54 -4.28 -1.99
C ASP A 154 3.17 -3.99 -1.38
N THR A 155 2.22 -4.92 -1.59
CA THR A 155 0.87 -4.81 -1.05
C THR A 155 0.88 -4.77 0.48
N ALA A 156 1.70 -5.59 1.13
CA ALA A 156 1.80 -5.61 2.58
C ALA A 156 2.34 -4.30 3.15
N VAL A 157 3.38 -3.70 2.53
CA VAL A 157 3.90 -2.39 2.95
C VAL A 157 2.83 -1.31 2.86
N VAL A 158 2.12 -1.26 1.74
CA VAL A 158 1.06 -0.26 1.51
C VAL A 158 -0.08 -0.43 2.50
N VAL A 159 -0.57 -1.66 2.71
CA VAL A 159 -1.69 -1.95 3.61
C VAL A 159 -1.32 -1.69 5.07
N ASP A 160 -0.10 -2.07 5.49
CA ASP A 160 0.38 -1.82 6.86
C ASP A 160 0.50 -0.32 7.14
N THR A 161 1.05 0.43 6.19
CA THR A 161 1.13 1.90 6.27
C THR A 161 -0.24 2.55 6.32
N TYR A 162 -1.17 2.12 5.46
CA TYR A 162 -2.55 2.58 5.45
C TYR A 162 -3.23 2.33 6.81
N SER A 163 -3.14 1.10 7.31
CA SER A 163 -3.74 0.69 8.58
C SER A 163 -3.20 1.51 9.76
N ARG A 164 -1.90 1.75 9.79
CA ARG A 164 -1.26 2.59 10.80
C ARG A 164 -1.79 4.02 10.77
N MET A 165 -1.83 4.65 9.60
CA MET A 165 -2.34 6.02 9.46
C MET A 165 -3.79 6.15 9.91
N VAL A 166 -4.65 5.21 9.54
CA VAL A 166 -6.06 5.20 9.97
C VAL A 166 -6.14 5.03 11.49
N SER A 167 -5.37 4.12 12.07
CA SER A 167 -5.34 3.90 13.52
C SER A 167 -4.87 5.14 14.29
N GLU A 168 -3.83 5.82 13.81
CA GLU A 168 -3.31 7.06 14.37
C GLU A 168 -4.36 8.19 14.31
N ALA A 169 -5.07 8.32 13.18
CA ALA A 169 -6.14 9.32 13.02
C ALA A 169 -7.30 9.07 14.00
N VAL A 170 -7.74 7.81 14.14
CA VAL A 170 -8.79 7.42 15.09
C VAL A 170 -8.36 7.70 16.54
N ALA A 171 -7.12 7.36 16.90
CA ALA A 171 -6.58 7.62 18.22
C ALA A 171 -6.48 9.12 18.53
N ALA A 172 -6.09 9.94 17.56
CA ALA A 172 -6.04 11.40 17.69
C ALA A 172 -7.45 11.99 17.88
N GLN A 173 -8.43 11.52 17.10
CA GLN A 173 -9.83 11.94 17.24
C GLN A 173 -10.41 11.57 18.61
N SER A 174 -10.12 10.35 19.09
CA SER A 174 -10.57 9.91 20.43
C SER A 174 -9.98 10.78 21.55
N ARG A 175 -8.68 11.12 21.46
CA ARG A 175 -8.05 12.03 22.43
C ARG A 175 -8.69 13.42 22.43
N ALA A 176 -8.93 14.00 21.24
CA ALA A 176 -9.58 15.29 21.11
C ALA A 176 -10.99 15.30 21.73
N LEU A 177 -11.77 14.23 21.53
CA LEU A 177 -13.09 14.07 22.14
C LEU A 177 -13.00 13.98 23.67
N MET A 178 -12.02 13.28 24.23
CA MET A 178 -11.79 13.20 25.68
C MET A 178 -11.41 14.55 26.26
N GLU A 179 -10.56 15.32 25.60
CA GLU A 179 -10.17 16.67 26.04
C GLU A 179 -11.35 17.65 26.04
N MET A 180 -12.28 17.49 25.08
CA MET A 180 -13.51 18.32 25.02
C MET A 180 -14.57 17.92 26.05
N SER A 181 -14.51 16.70 26.59
CA SER A 181 -15.58 16.14 27.44
C SER A 181 -15.56 16.62 28.90
N THR A 182 -14.48 17.28 29.36
CA THR A 182 -14.36 17.78 30.75
C THR A 182 -13.90 19.24 30.80
N PRO A 183 -14.69 20.21 30.26
CA PRO A 183 -14.34 21.60 30.44
C PRO A 183 -14.57 21.99 31.92
N VAL A 184 -13.49 22.36 32.62
CA VAL A 184 -13.63 23.00 33.92
C VAL A 184 -14.17 24.41 33.71
N THR A 185 -15.39 24.66 34.11
CA THR A 185 -16.05 25.96 33.94
C THR A 185 -16.13 26.67 35.29
N GLN A 186 -15.66 27.90 35.37
CA GLN A 186 -15.89 28.74 36.55
C GLN A 186 -17.34 29.24 36.52
N ILE A 187 -18.13 28.78 37.49
CA ILE A 187 -19.55 29.16 37.62
C ILE A 187 -19.79 30.30 38.60
N TRP A 188 -18.81 30.57 39.49
CA TRP A 188 -18.82 31.69 40.42
C TRP A 188 -17.40 32.05 40.82
N GLU A 189 -17.18 33.16 41.46
CA GLU A 189 -15.88 33.57 42.00
C GLU A 189 -15.40 32.53 43.02
N GLY A 190 -14.30 31.81 42.69
CA GLY A 190 -13.73 30.72 43.52
C GLY A 190 -14.45 29.37 43.42
N ILE A 191 -15.45 29.19 42.55
CA ILE A 191 -16.17 27.92 42.36
C ILE A 191 -15.96 27.42 40.91
N LEU A 192 -15.33 26.24 40.79
CA LEU A 192 -15.15 25.54 39.52
C LEU A 192 -16.11 24.35 39.43
N LEU A 193 -16.80 24.22 38.28
CA LEU A 193 -17.60 23.05 37.94
C LEU A 193 -16.82 22.14 37.02
N LEU A 194 -16.64 20.89 37.43
CA LEU A 194 -16.12 19.81 36.61
C LEU A 194 -17.28 18.83 36.31
N PRO A 195 -17.85 18.82 35.11
CA PRO A 195 -18.86 17.82 34.77
C PRO A 195 -18.18 16.44 34.63
N LEU A 196 -18.61 15.46 35.40
CA LEU A 196 -18.23 14.07 35.23
C LEU A 196 -19.12 13.45 34.17
N VAL A 197 -18.57 13.26 32.95
CA VAL A 197 -19.29 12.63 31.83
C VAL A 197 -18.61 11.27 31.58
N GLY A 198 -19.34 10.18 31.78
CA GLY A 198 -18.85 8.82 31.59
C GLY A 198 -19.75 7.78 32.27
N LEU A 199 -19.56 6.50 31.91
CA LEU A 199 -20.12 5.37 32.65
C LEU A 199 -19.38 5.25 34.01
N ILE A 200 -20.14 5.39 35.10
CA ILE A 200 -19.65 5.11 36.46
C ILE A 200 -19.85 3.62 36.76
#